data_766f737a28e4ca1e6d56e294f650703c
#
_entry.id   766f737a28e4ca1e6d56e294f650703c
#
_cell.length_a   1.000
_cell.length_b   1.000
_cell.length_c   1.000
_cell.angle_alpha   90.00
_cell.angle_beta   90.00
_cell.angle_gamma   90.00
#
_symmetry.space_group_name_H-M   'P 1'
#
loop_
_entity.id
_entity.type
_entity.pdbx_description
1 polymer ?
#
loop_
_entity_poly.entity_id
_entity_poly.type
_entity_poly.pdbx_seq_one_letter_code
_entity_poly.pdbx_strand_id
1 'polypeptide(L)'
;MSLNTLENVLLVDDDIDHLSICSLILQRRNYAVRILSGCKNMDELIGVVREFRPGIIFMDHDMPGVSGMDATRELKSNPLSKSIPVIYFSGQDNVAELASAAGADDFLRKHFYMPKLLELTARYTA
;
A
#
# COMPACT_ATOMS: atom_id res chain seq x y z
N MET A 1 4.47 -24.08 13.34
CA MET A 1 3.87 -22.73 13.35
C MET A 1 4.92 -21.70 13.72
N SER A 2 5.02 -20.67 12.96
CA SER A 2 5.94 -19.58 13.28
C SER A 2 5.17 -18.49 14.02
N LEU A 3 5.47 -18.31 15.27
CA LEU A 3 4.82 -17.29 16.09
C LEU A 3 5.44 -15.92 15.93
N ASN A 4 6.62 -15.87 15.29
CA ASN A 4 7.40 -14.65 15.17
C ASN A 4 7.41 -14.06 13.76
N THR A 5 6.61 -14.62 12.85
CA THR A 5 6.51 -14.09 11.50
C THR A 5 5.71 -12.80 11.53
N LEU A 6 6.36 -11.70 11.16
CA LEU A 6 5.69 -10.41 11.03
C LEU A 6 4.98 -10.34 9.68
N GLU A 7 3.82 -9.73 9.68
CA GLU A 7 3.15 -9.42 8.43
C GLU A 7 3.87 -8.26 7.75
N ASN A 8 4.07 -8.39 6.46
CA ASN A 8 4.82 -7.42 5.67
C ASN A 8 3.88 -6.39 5.05
N VAL A 9 4.14 -5.13 5.30
CA VAL A 9 3.36 -4.01 4.78
C VAL A 9 4.24 -3.16 3.87
N LEU A 10 3.80 -2.96 2.64
CA LEU A 10 4.49 -2.08 1.70
C LEU A 10 3.71 -0.77 1.59
N LEU A 11 4.40 0.34 1.83
CA LEU A 11 3.84 1.69 1.69
C LEU A 11 4.47 2.35 0.47
N VAL A 12 3.65 2.73 -0.50
CA VAL A 12 4.09 3.41 -1.72
C VAL A 12 3.47 4.79 -1.78
N ASP A 13 4.31 5.82 -1.63
CA ASP A 13 3.86 7.21 -1.54
C ASP A 13 5.06 8.09 -1.87
N ASP A 14 4.84 9.31 -2.34
CA ASP A 14 5.92 10.26 -2.57
C ASP A 14 6.08 11.26 -1.41
N ASP A 15 5.19 11.23 -0.45
CA ASP A 15 5.23 12.10 0.73
C ASP A 15 6.01 11.41 1.86
N ILE A 16 7.26 11.82 2.04
CA ILE A 16 8.18 11.25 3.03
C ILE A 16 7.61 11.34 4.45
N ASP A 17 6.98 12.46 4.79
CA ASP A 17 6.43 12.65 6.14
C ASP A 17 5.27 11.68 6.40
N HIS A 18 4.41 11.50 5.41
CA HIS A 18 3.30 10.57 5.51
C HIS A 18 3.81 9.13 5.65
N LEU A 19 4.81 8.74 4.84
CA LEU A 19 5.43 7.43 4.92
C LEU A 19 6.03 7.19 6.31
N SER A 20 6.73 8.18 6.85
CA SER A 20 7.39 8.05 8.15
C SER A 20 6.39 7.83 9.27
N ILE A 21 5.30 8.59 9.28
CA ILE A 21 4.27 8.48 10.30
C ILE A 21 3.57 7.13 10.22
N CYS A 22 3.15 6.73 9.03
CA CYS A 22 2.47 5.44 8.84
C CYS A 22 3.38 4.28 9.20
N SER A 23 4.64 4.34 8.78
CA SER A 23 5.63 3.30 9.09
C SER A 23 5.82 3.14 10.60
N LEU A 24 5.97 4.26 11.32
CA LEU A 24 6.15 4.22 12.77
C LEU A 24 4.96 3.56 13.47
N ILE A 25 3.75 3.94 13.08
CA ILE A 25 2.53 3.42 13.68
C ILE A 25 2.41 1.90 13.45
N LEU A 26 2.67 1.46 12.22
CA LEU A 26 2.60 0.05 11.87
C LEU A 26 3.68 -0.76 12.57
N GLN A 27 4.91 -0.24 12.64
CA GLN A 27 6.01 -0.93 13.32
C GLN A 27 5.72 -1.13 14.80
N ARG A 28 5.05 -0.18 15.43
CA ARG A 28 4.67 -0.31 16.84
C ARG A 28 3.61 -1.39 17.09
N ARG A 29 2.96 -1.85 16.03
CA ARG A 29 2.00 -2.96 16.11
C ARG A 29 2.59 -4.25 15.55
N ASN A 30 3.93 -4.32 15.46
CA ASN A 30 4.68 -5.50 15.05
C ASN A 30 4.51 -5.88 13.58
N TYR A 31 4.25 -4.91 12.72
CA TYR A 31 4.30 -5.13 11.28
C TYR A 31 5.71 -4.85 10.78
N ALA A 32 6.17 -5.65 9.82
CA ALA A 32 7.40 -5.35 9.09
C ALA A 32 7.03 -4.40 7.95
N VAL A 33 7.65 -3.24 7.90
CA VAL A 33 7.27 -2.20 6.95
C VAL A 33 8.43 -1.90 6.00
N ARG A 34 8.12 -1.83 4.72
CA ARG A 34 9.03 -1.31 3.71
C ARG A 34 8.34 -0.13 3.02
N ILE A 35 9.10 0.92 2.78
CA ILE A 35 8.59 2.11 2.10
C ILE A 35 9.22 2.22 0.73
N LEU A 36 8.43 2.67 -0.23
CA LEU A 36 8.89 3.01 -1.57
C LEU A 36 8.45 4.45 -1.82
N SER A 37 9.43 5.35 -1.92
CA SER A 37 9.18 6.78 -2.08
C SER A 37 8.96 7.12 -3.55
N GLY A 38 7.73 6.87 -4.01
CA GLY A 38 7.37 7.03 -5.41
C GLY A 38 7.66 5.77 -6.22
N CYS A 39 7.31 5.81 -7.49
CA CYS A 39 7.49 4.67 -8.39
C CYS A 39 7.95 5.20 -9.75
N LYS A 40 9.23 5.00 -10.07
CA LYS A 40 9.79 5.47 -11.34
C LYS A 40 9.28 4.65 -12.50
N ASN A 41 9.17 3.35 -12.30
CA ASN A 41 8.67 2.41 -13.31
C ASN A 41 8.14 1.17 -12.60
N MET A 42 7.40 0.35 -13.33
CA MET A 42 6.80 -0.85 -12.75
C MET A 42 7.82 -1.92 -12.38
N ASP A 43 8.95 -1.97 -13.06
CA ASP A 43 10.00 -2.95 -12.73
C ASP A 43 10.51 -2.75 -11.32
N GLU A 44 10.66 -1.50 -10.89
CA GLU A 44 11.07 -1.17 -9.53
C GLU A 44 10.04 -1.69 -8.51
N LEU A 45 8.77 -1.41 -8.74
CA LEU A 45 7.72 -1.83 -7.84
C LEU A 45 7.58 -3.36 -7.80
N ILE A 46 7.58 -4.00 -8.96
CA ILE A 46 7.48 -5.46 -9.05
C ILE A 46 8.69 -6.12 -8.38
N GLY A 47 9.88 -5.53 -8.53
CA GLY A 47 11.08 -6.02 -7.86
C GLY A 47 10.94 -6.00 -6.34
N VAL A 48 10.39 -4.92 -5.79
CA VAL A 48 10.14 -4.79 -4.36
C VAL A 48 9.10 -5.82 -3.91
N VAL A 49 8.02 -5.99 -4.65
CA VAL A 49 6.96 -6.96 -4.33
C VAL A 49 7.53 -8.37 -4.31
N ARG A 50 8.36 -8.71 -5.30
CA ARG A 50 8.97 -10.05 -5.40
C ARG A 50 9.90 -10.32 -4.23
N GLU A 51 10.71 -9.34 -3.85
CA GLU A 51 11.71 -9.48 -2.79
C GLU A 51 11.07 -9.46 -1.40
N PHE A 52 10.22 -8.48 -1.15
CA PHE A 52 9.65 -8.24 0.18
C PHE A 52 8.42 -9.11 0.47
N ARG A 53 7.69 -9.49 -0.55
CA ARG A 53 6.46 -10.30 -0.44
C ARG A 53 5.46 -9.69 0.55
N PRO A 54 4.95 -8.50 0.25
CA PRO A 54 4.00 -7.85 1.16
C PRO A 54 2.69 -8.62 1.25
N GLY A 55 2.09 -8.59 2.44
CA GLY A 55 0.74 -9.11 2.65
C GLY A 55 -0.33 -8.07 2.37
N ILE A 56 0.08 -6.80 2.28
CA ILE A 56 -0.80 -5.67 1.95
C ILE A 56 0.05 -4.55 1.36
N ILE A 57 -0.52 -3.81 0.42
CA ILE A 57 0.13 -2.66 -0.21
C ILE A 57 -0.77 -1.43 -0.05
N PHE A 58 -0.21 -0.36 0.48
CA PHE A 58 -0.89 0.94 0.49
C PHE A 58 -0.32 1.78 -0.64
N MET A 59 -1.19 2.24 -1.56
CA MET A 59 -0.79 2.88 -2.81
C MET A 59 -1.33 4.30 -2.89
N ASP A 60 -0.43 5.28 -2.96
CA ASP A 60 -0.81 6.68 -3.16
C ASP A 60 -1.27 6.93 -4.58
N HIS A 61 -2.31 7.74 -4.74
CA HIS A 61 -2.86 8.11 -6.04
C HIS A 61 -1.89 9.01 -6.83
N ASP A 62 -1.37 10.04 -6.18
CA ASP A 62 -0.56 11.07 -6.83
C ASP A 62 0.92 10.82 -6.60
N MET A 63 1.61 10.33 -7.63
CA MET A 63 3.05 10.10 -7.60
C MET A 63 3.66 10.47 -8.94
N PRO A 64 4.87 11.04 -8.95
CA PRO A 64 5.60 11.23 -10.20
C PRO A 64 6.03 9.86 -10.75
N GLY A 65 6.18 9.78 -12.06
CA GLY A 65 6.51 8.53 -12.73
C GLY A 65 5.25 7.72 -12.98
N VAL A 66 5.16 6.53 -12.40
CA VAL A 66 3.96 5.71 -12.53
C VAL A 66 2.92 6.19 -11.52
N SER A 67 1.72 6.50 -11.99
CA SER A 67 0.63 6.92 -11.11
C SER A 67 0.14 5.74 -10.25
N GLY A 68 -0.47 6.06 -9.11
CA GLY A 68 -1.08 5.03 -8.28
C GLY A 68 -2.13 4.22 -9.01
N MET A 69 -2.88 4.88 -9.90
CA MET A 69 -3.90 4.23 -10.74
C MET A 69 -3.28 3.15 -11.63
N ASP A 70 -2.24 3.51 -12.38
CA ASP A 70 -1.58 2.58 -13.30
C ASP A 70 -0.85 1.49 -12.53
N ALA A 71 -0.18 1.84 -11.43
CA ALA A 71 0.51 0.87 -10.60
C ALA A 71 -0.46 -0.17 -10.04
N THR A 72 -1.58 0.27 -9.52
CA THR A 72 -2.59 -0.64 -8.96
C THR A 72 -3.17 -1.56 -10.04
N ARG A 73 -3.49 -1.00 -11.21
CA ARG A 73 -4.00 -1.82 -12.32
C ARG A 73 -3.03 -2.92 -12.72
N GLU A 74 -1.75 -2.58 -12.82
CA GLU A 74 -0.73 -3.58 -13.16
C GLU A 74 -0.55 -4.62 -12.06
N LEU A 75 -0.53 -4.20 -10.79
CA LEU A 75 -0.44 -5.14 -9.67
C LEU A 75 -1.60 -6.11 -9.66
N LYS A 76 -2.81 -5.64 -9.92
CA LYS A 76 -4.01 -6.48 -9.88
C LYS A 76 -4.14 -7.38 -11.11
N SER A 77 -3.38 -7.13 -12.17
CA SER A 77 -3.37 -7.97 -13.36
C SER A 77 -2.17 -8.90 -13.45
N ASN A 78 -1.17 -8.72 -12.59
CA ASN A 78 0.04 -9.53 -12.60
C ASN A 78 -0.14 -10.77 -11.70
N PRO A 79 0.10 -12.00 -12.22
CA PRO A 79 -0.05 -13.21 -11.41
C PRO A 79 0.77 -13.19 -10.10
N LEU A 80 1.91 -12.51 -10.09
CA LEU A 80 2.74 -12.40 -8.90
C LEU A 80 2.05 -11.64 -7.76
N SER A 81 1.26 -10.63 -8.08
CA SER A 81 0.76 -9.65 -7.11
C SER A 81 -0.75 -9.53 -7.06
N LYS A 82 -1.48 -10.14 -7.98
CA LYS A 82 -2.93 -9.91 -8.09
C LYS A 82 -3.73 -10.29 -6.86
N SER A 83 -3.22 -11.21 -6.05
CA SER A 83 -3.88 -11.65 -4.82
C SER A 83 -3.51 -10.81 -3.60
N ILE A 84 -2.53 -9.90 -3.73
CA ILE A 84 -2.14 -9.05 -2.62
C ILE A 84 -3.15 -7.90 -2.49
N PRO A 85 -3.75 -7.69 -1.31
CA PRO A 85 -4.65 -6.56 -1.11
C PRO A 85 -3.95 -5.23 -1.36
N VAL A 86 -4.58 -4.36 -2.13
CA VAL A 86 -4.10 -3.01 -2.39
C VAL A 86 -5.11 -2.02 -1.83
N ILE A 87 -4.66 -1.19 -0.91
CA ILE A 87 -5.45 -0.13 -0.28
C ILE A 87 -5.06 1.19 -0.94
N TYR A 88 -6.01 1.84 -1.56
CA TYR A 88 -5.74 3.05 -2.33
C TYR A 88 -5.80 4.29 -1.46
N PHE A 89 -4.76 5.10 -1.50
CA PHE A 89 -4.67 6.37 -0.76
C PHE A 89 -4.93 7.54 -1.68
N SER A 90 -5.75 8.49 -1.24
CA SER A 90 -5.88 9.78 -1.92
C SER A 90 -6.37 10.84 -0.96
N GLY A 91 -5.93 12.08 -1.15
CA GLY A 91 -6.48 13.23 -0.45
C GLY A 91 -7.77 13.75 -1.06
N GLN A 92 -8.20 13.17 -2.17
CA GLN A 92 -9.40 13.62 -2.89
C GLN A 92 -10.68 13.04 -2.30
N ASP A 93 -11.77 13.79 -2.39
CA ASP A 93 -13.06 13.36 -1.84
C ASP A 93 -13.62 12.12 -2.55
N ASN A 94 -13.25 11.92 -3.82
CA ASN A 94 -13.73 10.80 -4.62
C ASN A 94 -12.80 9.59 -4.57
N VAL A 95 -12.07 9.39 -3.47
CA VAL A 95 -11.11 8.29 -3.35
C VAL A 95 -11.76 6.93 -3.57
N ALA A 96 -13.01 6.75 -3.16
CA ALA A 96 -13.71 5.47 -3.36
C ALA A 96 -13.88 5.15 -4.86
N GLU A 97 -14.25 6.14 -5.67
CA GLU A 97 -14.39 5.97 -7.12
C GLU A 97 -13.04 5.72 -7.78
N LEU A 98 -12.00 6.42 -7.33
CA LEU A 98 -10.65 6.24 -7.86
C LEU A 98 -10.14 4.83 -7.56
N ALA A 99 -10.34 4.36 -6.33
CA ALA A 99 -9.95 3.02 -5.92
C ALA A 99 -10.65 1.95 -6.76
N SER A 100 -11.95 2.12 -6.94
CA SER A 100 -12.75 1.20 -7.76
C SER A 100 -12.26 1.16 -9.20
N ALA A 101 -11.99 2.33 -9.78
CA ALA A 101 -11.48 2.42 -11.15
C ALA A 101 -10.11 1.77 -11.31
N ALA A 102 -9.28 1.81 -10.27
CA ALA A 102 -7.97 1.19 -10.27
C ALA A 102 -8.02 -0.32 -10.03
N GLY A 103 -9.12 -0.84 -9.52
CA GLY A 103 -9.24 -2.24 -9.14
C GLY A 103 -8.66 -2.54 -7.77
N ALA A 104 -8.51 -1.52 -6.91
CA ALA A 104 -8.04 -1.69 -5.56
C ALA A 104 -9.05 -2.43 -4.69
N ASP A 105 -8.58 -3.05 -3.63
CA ASP A 105 -9.43 -3.83 -2.73
C ASP A 105 -10.15 -2.97 -1.69
N ASP A 106 -9.57 -1.83 -1.34
CA ASP A 106 -10.16 -0.90 -0.39
C ASP A 106 -9.51 0.47 -0.58
N PHE A 107 -9.92 1.45 0.20
CA PHE A 107 -9.38 2.81 0.09
C PHE A 107 -9.26 3.45 1.46
N LEU A 108 -8.42 4.49 1.52
CA LEU A 108 -8.23 5.29 2.71
C LEU A 108 -7.95 6.73 2.29
N ARG A 109 -8.76 7.66 2.78
CA ARG A 109 -8.58 9.06 2.47
C ARG A 109 -7.38 9.60 3.27
N LYS A 110 -6.46 10.33 2.62
CA LYS A 110 -5.32 10.96 3.30
C LYS A 110 -5.81 11.94 4.37
N HIS A 111 -4.98 12.18 5.38
CA HIS A 111 -5.33 12.91 6.60
C HIS A 111 -6.40 12.19 7.39
N PHE A 112 -6.38 10.88 7.31
CA PHE A 112 -7.32 10.00 7.96
C PHE A 112 -7.04 9.90 9.46
N TYR A 113 -8.03 9.38 10.16
CA TYR A 113 -7.90 8.99 11.54
C TYR A 113 -6.98 7.76 11.63
N MET A 114 -5.86 7.87 12.36
CA MET A 114 -4.82 6.83 12.40
C MET A 114 -5.31 5.41 12.75
N PRO A 115 -6.26 5.20 13.69
CA PRO A 115 -6.79 3.86 13.92
C PRO A 115 -7.38 3.19 12.69
N LYS A 116 -7.83 3.96 11.69
CA LYS A 116 -8.35 3.40 10.44
C LYS A 116 -7.27 2.68 9.65
N LEU A 117 -6.05 3.20 9.65
CA LEU A 117 -4.91 2.54 9.02
C LEU A 117 -4.68 1.15 9.65
N LEU A 118 -4.69 1.08 10.97
CA LEU A 118 -4.49 -0.17 11.70
C LEU A 118 -5.63 -1.14 11.48
N GLU A 119 -6.86 -0.64 11.45
CA GLU A 119 -8.04 -1.44 11.19
C GLU A 119 -7.98 -2.11 9.82
N LEU A 120 -7.66 -1.34 8.78
CA LEU A 120 -7.54 -1.87 7.43
C LEU A 120 -6.40 -2.87 7.32
N THR A 121 -5.27 -2.57 7.94
CA THR A 121 -4.12 -3.47 7.91
C THR A 121 -4.48 -4.80 8.55
N ALA A 122 -5.10 -4.78 9.71
CA ALA A 122 -5.52 -6.00 10.41
C ALA A 122 -6.55 -6.79 9.59
N ARG A 123 -7.48 -6.09 8.95
CA ARG A 123 -8.53 -6.73 8.15
C ARG A 123 -7.96 -7.55 7.00
N TYR A 124 -6.91 -7.08 6.37
CA TYR A 124 -6.37 -7.68 5.15
C TYR A 124 -5.13 -8.55 5.37
N THR A 125 -4.56 -8.58 6.56
CA THR A 125 -3.36 -9.38 6.85
C THR A 125 -3.60 -10.51 7.85
N ALA A 126 -4.78 -10.59 8.40
CA ALA A 126 -5.10 -11.67 9.36
C ALA A 126 -5.15 -13.09 8.70
#